data_591cdfb450be3f0c5d0664886ccf1a52
#
_entry.id   591cdfb450be3f0c5d0664886ccf1a52
#
_cell.length_a   1.000
_cell.length_b   1.000
_cell.length_c   1.000
_cell.angle_alpha   90.00
_cell.angle_beta   90.00
_cell.angle_gamma   90.00
#
_symmetry.space_group_name_H-M   'P 1'
#
loop_
_entity.id
_entity.type
_entity.pdbx_description
1 polymer ?
#
loop_
_entity_poly.entity_id
_entity_poly.type
_entity_poly.pdbx_seq_one_letter_code
_entity_poly.pdbx_strand_id
1 'polypeptide(L)'
;VRKSVVMVRGQVPATVCFVGEAPGDYENIYGVPFYGPAGDLLNSMIRQAMPRGQSLRIAFMNLIGCIPKDENPKRKGKTPLPDEIKACAPRIDKLLSICKPKLIITLGKISEKQSTVKKWDMVKECKVVHFYHPSWLLNLDDVHKPLEIQRTILRLEEEFVELLGTLLIKKGK
;
A
#
# COMPACT_ATOMS: atom_id res chain seq x y z
N VAL A 1 -22.17 -1.78 -7.37
CA VAL A 1 -22.71 -1.73 -6.00
C VAL A 1 -21.60 -2.04 -5.01
N ARG A 2 -21.49 -1.26 -3.90
CA ARG A 2 -20.58 -1.55 -2.78
C ARG A 2 -21.05 -2.80 -2.06
N LYS A 3 -20.19 -3.84 -1.98
CA LYS A 3 -20.51 -5.10 -1.30
C LYS A 3 -19.82 -5.19 0.06
N SER A 4 -18.58 -4.70 0.15
CA SER A 4 -17.74 -4.86 1.33
C SER A 4 -17.06 -3.56 1.74
N VAL A 5 -16.79 -3.42 3.05
CA VAL A 5 -15.81 -2.47 3.59
C VAL A 5 -14.48 -3.21 3.70
N VAL A 6 -13.53 -2.80 2.87
CA VAL A 6 -12.20 -3.43 2.79
C VAL A 6 -11.27 -2.76 3.80
N MET A 7 -10.90 -3.47 4.86
CA MET A 7 -10.17 -2.89 5.99
C MET A 7 -8.66 -3.05 5.87
N VAL A 8 -8.14 -4.17 6.31
CA VAL A 8 -6.71 -4.48 6.37
C VAL A 8 -6.51 -5.96 6.11
N ARG A 9 -5.40 -6.31 5.46
CA ARG A 9 -4.92 -7.69 5.29
C ARG A 9 -3.49 -7.77 5.81
N GLY A 10 -3.12 -8.92 6.37
CA GLY A 10 -1.77 -9.20 6.84
C GLY A 10 -1.65 -9.19 8.36
N GLN A 11 -0.47 -8.87 8.86
CA GLN A 11 -0.14 -8.94 10.28
C GLN A 11 -0.35 -7.58 10.97
N VAL A 12 -0.97 -7.61 12.14
CA VAL A 12 -1.17 -6.41 12.97
C VAL A 12 -0.70 -6.74 14.40
N PRO A 13 0.20 -5.96 15.01
CA PRO A 13 0.91 -4.82 14.46
C PRO A 13 1.84 -5.18 13.29
N ALA A 14 2.15 -4.23 12.41
CA ALA A 14 2.94 -4.42 11.19
C ALA A 14 4.20 -3.54 11.20
N THR A 15 5.32 -4.09 10.74
CA THR A 15 6.55 -3.31 10.56
C THR A 15 6.51 -2.48 9.27
N VAL A 16 5.86 -3.01 8.24
CA VAL A 16 5.65 -2.35 6.94
C VAL A 16 4.17 -2.28 6.64
N CYS A 17 3.68 -1.11 6.23
CA CYS A 17 2.33 -0.92 5.72
C CYS A 17 2.35 -0.49 4.25
N PHE A 18 1.70 -1.25 3.39
CA PHE A 18 1.40 -0.85 2.02
C PHE A 18 0.05 -0.14 1.99
N VAL A 19 0.03 1.06 1.43
CA VAL A 19 -1.16 1.91 1.37
C VAL A 19 -1.48 2.24 -0.09
N GLY A 20 -2.53 1.61 -0.62
CA GLY A 20 -3.09 1.91 -1.93
C GLY A 20 -4.14 3.02 -1.90
N GLU A 21 -4.81 3.21 -3.01
CA GLU A 21 -5.78 4.30 -3.20
C GLU A 21 -7.20 3.88 -2.79
N ALA A 22 -7.74 2.86 -3.42
CA ALA A 22 -9.10 2.38 -3.22
C ALA A 22 -9.22 0.89 -3.56
N PRO A 23 -10.23 0.17 -3.02
CA PRO A 23 -10.53 -1.19 -3.45
C PRO A 23 -10.99 -1.25 -4.92
N GLY A 24 -10.56 -2.28 -5.63
CA GLY A 24 -11.07 -2.68 -6.94
C GLY A 24 -12.27 -3.63 -6.85
N ASP A 25 -12.65 -4.24 -7.99
CA ASP A 25 -13.81 -5.13 -8.06
C ASP A 25 -13.62 -6.41 -7.24
N TYR A 26 -12.46 -7.02 -7.34
CA TYR A 26 -12.13 -8.22 -6.58
C TYR A 26 -12.16 -7.95 -5.07
N GLU A 27 -11.53 -6.87 -4.64
CA GLU A 27 -11.52 -6.49 -3.23
C GLU A 27 -12.92 -6.15 -2.71
N ASN A 28 -13.75 -5.52 -3.55
CA ASN A 28 -15.16 -5.24 -3.19
C ASN A 28 -15.99 -6.51 -3.04
N ILE A 29 -15.68 -7.57 -3.81
CA ILE A 29 -16.38 -8.86 -3.72
C ILE A 29 -15.93 -9.64 -2.49
N TYR A 30 -14.62 -9.74 -2.29
CA TYR A 30 -14.01 -10.62 -1.28
C TYR A 30 -13.70 -9.94 0.06
N GLY A 31 -13.78 -8.61 0.14
CA GLY A 31 -13.53 -7.84 1.37
C GLY A 31 -12.05 -7.77 1.77
N VAL A 32 -11.11 -8.17 0.90
CA VAL A 32 -9.68 -8.30 1.20
C VAL A 32 -8.88 -7.31 0.36
N PRO A 33 -8.03 -6.44 0.98
CA PRO A 33 -7.19 -5.50 0.24
C PRO A 33 -6.15 -6.22 -0.63
N PHE A 34 -5.89 -5.67 -1.81
CA PHE A 34 -4.92 -6.23 -2.77
C PHE A 34 -5.18 -7.70 -3.09
N TYR A 35 -6.44 -8.04 -3.30
CA TYR A 35 -6.90 -9.32 -3.81
C TYR A 35 -7.19 -9.20 -5.31
N GLY A 36 -6.57 -10.07 -6.13
CA GLY A 36 -6.67 -10.03 -7.59
C GLY A 36 -5.32 -9.70 -8.28
N PRO A 37 -5.30 -9.54 -9.62
CA PRO A 37 -4.05 -9.49 -10.41
C PRO A 37 -3.01 -8.46 -9.93
N ALA A 38 -3.44 -7.25 -9.57
CA ALA A 38 -2.55 -6.22 -9.04
C ALA A 38 -1.96 -6.60 -7.67
N GLY A 39 -2.77 -7.24 -6.83
CA GLY A 39 -2.32 -7.74 -5.53
C GLY A 39 -1.37 -8.95 -5.68
N ASP A 40 -1.62 -9.82 -6.64
CA ASP A 40 -0.76 -10.98 -6.93
C ASP A 40 0.61 -10.52 -7.43
N LEU A 41 0.65 -9.52 -8.32
CA LEU A 41 1.91 -8.90 -8.76
C LEU A 41 2.65 -8.28 -7.56
N LEU A 42 1.96 -7.51 -6.72
CA LEU A 42 2.56 -6.91 -5.52
C LEU A 42 3.14 -7.97 -4.59
N ASN A 43 2.39 -9.03 -4.30
CA ASN A 43 2.84 -10.13 -3.46
C ASN A 43 4.08 -10.83 -4.06
N SER A 44 4.11 -10.99 -5.39
CA SER A 44 5.27 -11.56 -6.09
C SER A 44 6.52 -10.67 -5.96
N MET A 45 6.38 -9.36 -6.19
CA MET A 45 7.49 -8.42 -6.03
C MET A 45 8.01 -8.38 -4.60
N ILE A 46 7.13 -8.38 -3.59
CA ILE A 46 7.52 -8.42 -2.17
C ILE A 46 8.30 -9.69 -1.85
N ARG A 47 7.85 -10.86 -2.33
CA ARG A 47 8.58 -12.13 -2.10
C ARG A 47 9.96 -12.13 -2.72
N GLN A 48 10.12 -11.54 -3.92
CA GLN A 48 11.41 -11.46 -4.60
C GLN A 48 12.35 -10.44 -3.93
N ALA A 49 11.81 -9.34 -3.42
CA ALA A 49 12.56 -8.31 -2.72
C ALA A 49 12.95 -8.66 -1.27
N MET A 50 12.35 -9.71 -0.69
CA MET A 50 12.64 -10.09 0.68
C MET A 50 14.01 -10.76 0.79
N PRO A 51 14.95 -10.23 1.60
CA PRO A 51 16.26 -10.84 1.78
C PRO A 51 16.14 -12.28 2.31
N ARG A 52 17.03 -13.15 1.83
CA ARG A 52 17.01 -14.59 2.19
C ARG A 52 17.04 -14.80 3.71
N GLY A 53 16.16 -15.66 4.19
CA GLY A 53 16.06 -16.00 5.61
C GLY A 53 15.46 -14.90 6.49
N GLN A 54 15.02 -13.79 5.88
CA GLN A 54 14.39 -12.68 6.60
C GLN A 54 12.87 -12.69 6.42
N SER A 55 12.18 -12.06 7.35
CA SER A 55 10.75 -11.81 7.26
C SER A 55 10.39 -10.48 7.91
N LEU A 56 9.39 -9.80 7.36
CA LEU A 56 8.82 -8.58 7.91
C LEU A 56 7.33 -8.77 8.14
N ARG A 57 6.82 -8.21 9.22
CA ARG A 57 5.37 -8.16 9.45
C ARG A 57 4.79 -7.09 8.53
N ILE A 58 3.94 -7.50 7.60
CA ILE A 58 3.40 -6.64 6.54
C ILE A 58 1.89 -6.56 6.67
N ALA A 59 1.35 -5.36 6.55
CA ALA A 59 -0.07 -5.09 6.40
C ALA A 59 -0.36 -4.32 5.12
N PHE A 60 -1.55 -4.53 4.56
CA PHE A 60 -2.03 -3.90 3.34
C PHE A 60 -3.36 -3.22 3.61
N MET A 61 -3.52 -1.99 3.15
CA MET A 61 -4.74 -1.19 3.28
C MET A 61 -4.85 -0.17 2.15
N ASN A 62 -6.01 0.48 2.03
CA ASN A 62 -6.22 1.55 1.08
C ASN A 62 -6.62 2.85 1.80
N LEU A 63 -6.42 4.01 1.18
CA LEU A 63 -6.89 5.30 1.69
C LEU A 63 -8.39 5.27 1.98
N ILE A 64 -9.18 4.74 1.05
CA ILE A 64 -10.61 4.53 1.27
C ILE A 64 -10.94 3.05 1.40
N GLY A 65 -11.95 2.75 2.23
CA GLY A 65 -12.33 1.37 2.54
C GLY A 65 -13.41 0.78 1.63
N CYS A 66 -13.99 1.58 0.75
CA CYS A 66 -15.05 1.13 -0.15
C CYS A 66 -14.69 1.41 -1.60
N ILE A 67 -15.12 0.54 -2.51
CA ILE A 67 -14.97 0.83 -3.94
C ILE A 67 -15.68 2.16 -4.27
N PRO A 68 -15.01 3.07 -5.03
CA PRO A 68 -15.63 4.31 -5.46
C PRO A 68 -16.89 4.05 -6.30
N LYS A 69 -17.93 4.90 -6.20
CA LYS A 69 -19.13 4.78 -7.03
C LYS A 69 -18.87 5.32 -8.43
N ASP A 70 -19.22 4.57 -9.46
CA ASP A 70 -19.00 4.94 -10.87
C ASP A 70 -19.88 6.12 -11.37
N GLU A 71 -20.94 6.45 -10.64
CA GLU A 71 -21.97 7.42 -11.06
C GLU A 71 -21.56 8.90 -10.92
N ASN A 72 -20.35 9.20 -10.40
CA ASN A 72 -19.93 10.58 -10.23
C ASN A 72 -19.25 11.11 -11.52
N PRO A 73 -19.83 12.12 -12.21
CA PRO A 73 -19.28 12.65 -13.47
C PRO A 73 -17.90 13.29 -13.36
N LYS A 74 -17.48 13.65 -12.14
CA LYS A 74 -16.14 14.20 -11.88
C LYS A 74 -15.06 13.12 -11.73
N ARG A 75 -15.44 11.85 -11.77
CA ARG A 75 -14.55 10.72 -11.55
C ARG A 75 -14.01 10.19 -12.89
N LYS A 76 -12.72 9.91 -12.92
CA LYS A 76 -12.08 9.11 -13.98
C LYS A 76 -11.86 7.70 -13.45
N GLY A 77 -12.61 6.72 -13.95
CA GLY A 77 -12.53 5.33 -13.50
C GLY A 77 -12.85 5.17 -12.00
N LYS A 78 -12.08 4.34 -11.31
CA LYS A 78 -12.25 4.06 -9.87
C LYS A 78 -11.34 4.89 -8.96
N THR A 79 -10.93 6.05 -9.41
CA THR A 79 -10.09 6.97 -8.64
C THR A 79 -10.89 7.59 -7.48
N PRO A 80 -10.41 7.53 -6.22
CA PRO A 80 -11.10 8.15 -5.10
C PRO A 80 -11.12 9.69 -5.22
N LEU A 81 -12.23 10.29 -4.86
CA LEU A 81 -12.37 11.75 -4.81
C LEU A 81 -11.88 12.30 -3.47
N PRO A 82 -11.48 13.59 -3.41
CA PRO A 82 -11.00 14.21 -2.18
C PRO A 82 -11.95 14.09 -1.00
N ASP A 83 -13.25 14.22 -1.22
CA ASP A 83 -14.27 14.09 -0.17
C ASP A 83 -14.39 12.66 0.36
N GLU A 84 -14.22 11.65 -0.50
CA GLU A 84 -14.21 10.25 -0.09
C GLU A 84 -12.96 9.95 0.76
N ILE A 85 -11.80 10.48 0.36
CA ILE A 85 -10.55 10.36 1.12
C ILE A 85 -10.71 11.03 2.48
N LYS A 86 -11.25 12.27 2.53
CA LYS A 86 -11.50 13.00 3.77
C LYS A 86 -12.45 12.23 4.70
N ALA A 87 -13.53 11.68 4.17
CA ALA A 87 -14.48 10.89 4.95
C ALA A 87 -13.86 9.59 5.51
N CYS A 88 -12.94 8.97 4.78
CA CYS A 88 -12.24 7.76 5.21
C CYS A 88 -10.97 8.02 6.05
N ALA A 89 -10.52 9.26 6.17
CA ALA A 89 -9.29 9.60 6.88
C ALA A 89 -9.24 9.08 8.33
N PRO A 90 -10.29 9.18 9.17
CA PRO A 90 -10.23 8.64 10.53
C PRO A 90 -9.97 7.13 10.56
N ARG A 91 -10.43 6.38 9.56
CA ARG A 91 -10.23 4.93 9.45
C ARG A 91 -8.75 4.62 9.18
N ILE A 92 -8.13 5.25 8.18
CA ILE A 92 -6.73 4.99 7.83
C ILE A 92 -5.81 5.40 8.98
N ASP A 93 -6.09 6.53 9.63
CA ASP A 93 -5.32 7.00 10.79
C ASP A 93 -5.37 5.98 11.95
N LYS A 94 -6.57 5.46 12.24
CA LYS A 94 -6.74 4.43 13.25
C LYS A 94 -6.00 3.14 12.89
N LEU A 95 -6.07 2.69 11.65
CA LEU A 95 -5.35 1.50 11.20
C LEU A 95 -3.83 1.68 11.33
N LEU A 96 -3.28 2.80 10.89
CA LEU A 96 -1.84 3.09 11.02
C LEU A 96 -1.42 3.19 12.49
N SER A 97 -2.23 3.79 13.36
CA SER A 97 -1.94 3.87 14.80
C SER A 97 -1.91 2.50 15.49
N ILE A 98 -2.71 1.54 15.02
CA ILE A 98 -2.71 0.15 15.51
C ILE A 98 -1.52 -0.64 14.94
N CYS A 99 -1.25 -0.48 13.65
CA CYS A 99 -0.13 -1.16 12.98
C CYS A 99 1.23 -0.71 13.52
N LYS A 100 1.40 0.58 13.83
CA LYS A 100 2.66 1.19 14.29
C LYS A 100 3.85 0.89 13.35
N PRO A 101 3.72 1.13 12.05
CA PRO A 101 4.75 0.77 11.09
C PRO A 101 6.04 1.58 11.31
N LYS A 102 7.16 1.03 10.84
CA LYS A 102 8.43 1.73 10.69
C LYS A 102 8.69 2.15 9.26
N LEU A 103 7.96 1.53 8.32
CA LEU A 103 7.98 1.88 6.91
C LEU A 103 6.54 1.87 6.36
N ILE A 104 6.16 2.96 5.73
CA ILE A 104 4.93 3.05 4.93
C ILE A 104 5.33 3.15 3.46
N ILE A 105 4.76 2.28 2.65
CA ILE A 105 4.92 2.28 1.20
C ILE A 105 3.60 2.68 0.58
N THR A 106 3.53 3.87 0.01
CA THR A 106 2.34 4.32 -0.72
C THR A 106 2.40 3.84 -2.17
N LEU A 107 1.27 3.39 -2.67
CA LEU A 107 1.13 2.84 -4.01
C LEU A 107 0.21 3.74 -4.84
N GLY A 108 0.80 4.46 -5.81
CA GLY A 108 0.10 5.37 -6.71
C GLY A 108 0.12 6.83 -6.26
N LYS A 109 -0.18 7.73 -7.20
CA LYS A 109 -0.03 9.18 -7.05
C LYS A 109 -0.95 9.79 -5.98
N ILE A 110 -2.15 9.23 -5.79
CA ILE A 110 -3.12 9.76 -4.82
C ILE A 110 -2.68 9.44 -3.40
N SER A 111 -2.24 8.21 -3.15
CA SER A 111 -1.73 7.81 -1.83
C SER A 111 -0.43 8.53 -1.49
N GLU A 112 0.46 8.76 -2.47
CA GLU A 112 1.64 9.61 -2.35
C GLU A 112 1.26 11.03 -1.92
N LYS A 113 0.39 11.70 -2.70
CA LYS A 113 -0.08 13.06 -2.40
C LYS A 113 -0.72 13.16 -1.02
N GLN A 114 -1.53 12.18 -0.64
CA GLN A 114 -2.20 12.18 0.65
C GLN A 114 -1.21 12.06 1.81
N SER A 115 -0.20 11.21 1.70
CA SER A 115 0.83 11.05 2.72
C SER A 115 1.68 12.31 2.92
N THR A 116 1.94 13.04 1.82
CA THR A 116 2.71 14.29 1.83
C THR A 116 1.93 15.43 2.49
N VAL A 117 0.62 15.54 2.20
CA VAL A 117 -0.24 16.60 2.74
C VAL A 117 -0.55 16.38 4.22
N LYS A 118 -0.83 15.15 4.60
CA LYS A 118 -1.35 14.85 5.94
C LYS A 118 -0.27 14.55 6.97
N LYS A 119 0.97 14.30 6.56
CA LYS A 119 2.09 13.92 7.45
C LYS A 119 1.58 12.98 8.54
N TRP A 120 1.36 11.72 8.29
CA TRP A 120 0.82 10.76 9.30
C TRP A 120 1.56 10.81 10.66
N ASP A 121 1.39 11.94 11.37
CA ASP A 121 2.09 12.30 12.62
C ASP A 121 1.84 11.31 13.77
N MET A 122 0.75 10.51 13.66
CA MET A 122 0.48 9.43 14.61
C MET A 122 1.51 8.29 14.55
N VAL A 123 2.32 8.24 13.48
CA VAL A 123 3.35 7.20 13.30
C VAL A 123 4.72 7.85 13.44
N LYS A 124 5.17 8.04 14.67
CA LYS A 124 6.48 8.61 14.98
C LYS A 124 7.61 7.71 14.44
N GLU A 125 8.67 8.33 13.94
CA GLU A 125 9.85 7.63 13.41
C GLU A 125 9.52 6.61 12.28
N CYS A 126 8.56 6.92 11.43
CA CYS A 126 8.18 6.10 10.30
C CYS A 126 8.72 6.71 9.00
N LYS A 127 9.47 5.92 8.23
CA LYS A 127 9.86 6.29 6.87
C LYS A 127 8.67 6.11 5.94
N VAL A 128 8.44 7.06 5.04
CA VAL A 128 7.41 6.97 4.00
C VAL A 128 8.08 7.03 2.64
N VAL A 129 7.79 6.04 1.80
CA VAL A 129 8.31 5.95 0.43
C VAL A 129 7.18 5.72 -0.57
N HIS A 130 7.42 6.07 -1.82
CA HIS A 130 6.39 6.10 -2.86
C HIS A 130 6.76 5.19 -4.02
N PHE A 131 5.80 4.36 -4.44
CA PHE A 131 5.93 3.44 -5.57
C PHE A 131 4.76 3.60 -6.53
N TYR A 132 4.93 3.17 -7.76
CA TYR A 132 3.83 3.05 -8.71
C TYR A 132 2.81 2.03 -8.24
N HIS A 133 1.53 2.28 -8.54
CA HIS A 133 0.49 1.30 -8.22
C HIS A 133 0.68 0.05 -9.08
N PRO A 134 0.55 -1.17 -8.53
CA PRO A 134 0.75 -2.41 -9.29
C PRO A 134 -0.14 -2.54 -10.53
N SER A 135 -1.36 -1.99 -10.49
CA SER A 135 -2.23 -1.97 -11.68
C SER A 135 -1.66 -1.16 -12.84
N TRP A 136 -0.88 -0.11 -12.56
CA TRP A 136 -0.19 0.63 -13.61
C TRP A 136 0.90 -0.23 -14.26
N LEU A 137 1.67 -0.97 -13.48
CA LEU A 137 2.68 -1.90 -13.99
C LEU A 137 2.05 -2.99 -14.88
N LEU A 138 0.87 -3.50 -14.52
CA LEU A 138 0.15 -4.49 -15.34
C LEU A 138 -0.25 -3.94 -16.71
N ASN A 139 -0.53 -2.64 -16.81
CA ASN A 139 -0.97 -1.99 -18.03
C ASN A 139 0.17 -1.47 -18.92
N LEU A 140 1.42 -1.66 -18.53
CA LEU A 140 2.56 -1.38 -19.38
C LEU A 140 2.64 -2.37 -20.54
N ASP A 141 3.24 -1.93 -21.65
CA ASP A 141 3.57 -2.81 -22.78
C ASP A 141 4.59 -3.88 -22.41
N ASP A 142 4.75 -4.88 -23.26
CA ASP A 142 5.57 -6.06 -23.00
C ASP A 142 7.08 -5.75 -22.92
N VAL A 143 7.53 -4.59 -23.43
CA VAL A 143 8.94 -4.15 -23.36
C VAL A 143 9.24 -3.49 -22.02
N HIS A 144 8.38 -2.54 -21.61
CA HIS A 144 8.61 -1.74 -20.40
C HIS A 144 8.20 -2.46 -19.11
N LYS A 145 7.18 -3.31 -19.18
CA LYS A 145 6.64 -4.02 -18.00
C LYS A 145 7.70 -4.81 -17.22
N PRO A 146 8.50 -5.71 -17.82
CA PRO A 146 9.50 -6.47 -17.07
C PRO A 146 10.55 -5.58 -16.42
N LEU A 147 10.97 -4.53 -17.12
CA LEU A 147 11.98 -3.60 -16.64
C LEU A 147 11.49 -2.81 -15.43
N GLU A 148 10.27 -2.27 -15.46
CA GLU A 148 9.71 -1.51 -14.36
C GLU A 148 9.36 -2.39 -13.15
N ILE A 149 8.96 -3.64 -13.37
CA ILE A 149 8.78 -4.62 -12.30
C ILE A 149 10.13 -4.89 -11.62
N GLN A 150 11.19 -5.14 -12.40
CA GLN A 150 12.52 -5.40 -11.85
C GLN A 150 13.06 -4.19 -11.05
N ARG A 151 12.90 -2.97 -11.56
CA ARG A 151 13.26 -1.73 -10.85
C ARG A 151 12.49 -1.60 -9.52
N THR A 152 11.21 -1.94 -9.54
CA THR A 152 10.37 -1.93 -8.33
C THR A 152 10.86 -2.93 -7.30
N ILE A 153 11.22 -4.15 -7.73
CA ILE A 153 11.78 -5.19 -6.84
C ILE A 153 13.08 -4.71 -6.19
N LEU A 154 14.01 -4.19 -6.97
CA LEU A 154 15.29 -3.70 -6.45
C LEU A 154 15.10 -2.58 -5.41
N ARG A 155 14.23 -1.61 -5.70
CA ARG A 155 13.92 -0.55 -4.73
C ARG A 155 13.24 -1.09 -3.46
N LEU A 156 12.35 -2.07 -3.57
CA LEU A 156 11.75 -2.72 -2.40
C LEU A 156 12.79 -3.46 -1.56
N GLU A 157 13.73 -4.15 -2.22
CA GLU A 157 14.84 -4.83 -1.54
C GLU A 157 15.71 -3.85 -0.75
N GLU A 158 16.10 -2.71 -1.36
CA GLU A 158 16.85 -1.64 -0.70
C GLU A 158 16.13 -1.15 0.58
N GLU A 159 14.82 -0.87 0.49
CA GLU A 159 14.02 -0.42 1.62
C GLU A 159 13.92 -1.48 2.73
N PHE A 160 13.80 -2.76 2.36
CA PHE A 160 13.73 -3.85 3.34
C PHE A 160 15.08 -4.11 4.01
N VAL A 161 16.19 -4.05 3.29
CA VAL A 161 17.54 -4.17 3.84
C VAL A 161 17.83 -3.04 4.83
N GLU A 162 17.55 -1.79 4.47
CA GLU A 162 17.73 -0.64 5.35
C GLU A 162 16.89 -0.77 6.63
N LEU A 163 15.62 -1.15 6.49
CA LEU A 163 14.71 -1.35 7.62
C LEU A 163 15.21 -2.45 8.56
N LEU A 164 15.60 -3.61 8.02
CA LEU A 164 16.11 -4.73 8.80
C LEU A 164 17.38 -4.35 9.55
N GLY A 165 18.32 -3.63 8.92
CA GLY A 165 19.52 -3.09 9.57
C GLY A 165 19.18 -2.18 10.75
N THR A 166 18.22 -1.28 10.58
CA THR A 166 17.76 -0.39 11.66
C THR A 166 17.14 -1.15 12.83
N LEU A 167 16.36 -2.20 12.55
CA LEU A 167 15.74 -3.02 13.59
C LEU A 167 16.74 -3.86 14.38
N LEU A 168 17.81 -4.32 13.75
CA LEU A 168 18.89 -5.07 14.42
C LEU A 168 19.67 -4.19 15.38
N ILE A 169 20.02 -2.97 14.99
CA ILE A 169 20.74 -2.01 15.84
C ILE A 169 19.93 -1.66 17.11
N LYS A 170 18.59 -1.52 16.99
CA LYS A 170 17.71 -1.22 18.13
C LYS A 170 17.51 -2.40 19.09
N LYS A 171 17.76 -3.65 18.66
CA LYS A 171 17.68 -4.84 19.53
C LYS A 171 18.97 -5.11 20.32
N GLY A 172 20.09 -4.52 19.90
CA GLY A 172 21.40 -4.67 20.55
C GLY A 172 21.69 -3.63 21.65
N LYS A 173 20.75 -2.73 21.90
CA LYS A 173 20.76 -1.76 23.01
C LYS A 173 19.69 -2.11 24.03
#